data_8bfe54f77021b9617bc3b4cbf10ba598
#
_entry.id   8bfe54f77021b9617bc3b4cbf10ba598
#
_cell.length_a   1.000
_cell.length_b   1.000
_cell.length_c   1.000
_cell.angle_alpha   90.00
_cell.angle_beta   90.00
_cell.angle_gamma   90.00
#
_symmetry.space_group_name_H-M   'P 1'
#
loop_
_entity.id
_entity.type
_entity.pdbx_description
1 polymer ?
#
loop_
_entity_poly.entity_id
_entity_poly.type
_entity_poly.pdbx_seq_one_letter_code
_entity_poly.pdbx_strand_id
1 'polypeptide(L)'
;MIPAGVLTIGVGHRVLDEATAKAYLDEVGFVRSSGESEKERTYQGRDAGVCIHVLGPGRDDELVEYLRLDCFDDEPHYHYVYNDERAQDRVFLDPTLDGDPMEWALERLRTRMPEVLEKVGASELAAQVDQSAINAALPEVRAAIERAHALGASRE
;
A
#
# COMPACT_ATOMS: atom_id res chain seq x y z
N MET A 1 -5.15 -2.59 -12.67
CA MET A 1 -5.77 -1.31 -12.24
C MET A 1 -7.26 -1.51 -12.23
N ILE A 2 -7.90 -1.39 -11.06
CA ILE A 2 -9.31 -1.72 -10.81
C ILE A 2 -10.00 -0.44 -10.35
N PRO A 3 -10.97 0.09 -11.14
CA PRO A 3 -11.74 1.26 -10.74
C PRO A 3 -12.57 1.01 -9.48
N ALA A 4 -12.58 1.95 -8.55
CA ALA A 4 -13.31 1.88 -7.29
C ALA A 4 -13.91 3.25 -6.91
N GLY A 5 -14.83 3.74 -7.73
CA GLY A 5 -15.37 5.11 -7.65
C GLY A 5 -14.33 6.14 -8.09
N VAL A 6 -14.07 7.13 -7.26
CA VAL A 6 -13.03 8.16 -7.51
C VAL A 6 -11.61 7.60 -7.35
N LEU A 7 -11.47 6.45 -6.71
CA LEU A 7 -10.20 5.77 -6.50
C LEU A 7 -9.95 4.69 -7.55
N THR A 8 -8.71 4.28 -7.65
CA THR A 8 -8.26 3.14 -8.44
C THR A 8 -7.36 2.26 -7.58
N ILE A 9 -7.59 0.95 -7.62
CA ILE A 9 -6.81 -0.02 -6.86
C ILE A 9 -5.88 -0.76 -7.82
N GLY A 10 -4.58 -0.65 -7.58
CA GLY A 10 -3.54 -1.42 -8.25
C GLY A 10 -3.18 -2.65 -7.42
N VAL A 11 -2.92 -3.78 -8.07
CA VAL A 11 -2.41 -4.99 -7.40
C VAL A 11 -1.23 -5.51 -8.21
N GLY A 12 -0.16 -5.86 -7.51
CA GLY A 12 1.04 -6.42 -8.10
C GLY A 12 1.78 -7.34 -7.12
N HIS A 13 2.86 -7.94 -7.58
CA HIS A 13 3.82 -8.66 -6.76
C HIS A 13 5.17 -7.95 -6.85
N ARG A 14 5.80 -7.74 -5.72
CA ARG A 14 7.13 -7.13 -5.63
C ARG A 14 8.11 -8.07 -4.95
N VAL A 15 9.35 -7.96 -5.38
CA VAL A 15 10.50 -8.50 -4.67
C VAL A 15 11.30 -7.31 -4.19
N LEU A 16 11.58 -7.26 -2.91
CA LEU A 16 12.39 -6.22 -2.28
C LEU A 16 13.73 -6.83 -1.90
N ASP A 17 14.77 -6.35 -2.54
CA ASP A 17 16.16 -6.61 -2.19
C ASP A 17 16.86 -5.29 -1.87
N GLU A 18 18.13 -5.34 -1.45
CA GLU A 18 18.89 -4.16 -1.06
C GLU A 18 18.98 -3.11 -2.17
N ALA A 19 19.16 -3.54 -3.43
CA ALA A 19 19.27 -2.64 -4.57
C ALA A 19 17.94 -1.95 -4.88
N THR A 20 16.85 -2.71 -4.84
CA THR A 20 15.48 -2.20 -5.05
C THR A 20 15.05 -1.26 -3.93
N ALA A 21 15.39 -1.59 -2.67
CA ALA A 21 15.11 -0.74 -1.52
C ALA A 21 15.85 0.60 -1.61
N LYS A 22 17.13 0.58 -2.01
CA LYS A 22 17.92 1.80 -2.20
C LYS A 22 17.36 2.66 -3.34
N ALA A 23 17.08 2.08 -4.49
CA ALA A 23 16.51 2.80 -5.63
C ALA A 23 15.17 3.47 -5.26
N TYR A 24 14.34 2.76 -4.50
CA TYR A 24 13.08 3.30 -4.01
C TYR A 24 13.27 4.51 -3.08
N LEU A 25 14.21 4.45 -2.12
CA LEU A 25 14.51 5.57 -1.23
C LEU A 25 15.05 6.79 -1.98
N ASP A 26 15.87 6.57 -3.01
CA ASP A 26 16.36 7.64 -3.87
C ASP A 26 15.23 8.33 -4.66
N GLU A 27 14.18 7.59 -5.03
CA GLU A 27 13.03 8.11 -5.77
C GLU A 27 12.04 8.87 -4.87
N VAL A 28 11.64 8.28 -3.74
CA VAL A 28 10.57 8.83 -2.88
C VAL A 28 11.05 9.86 -1.87
N GLY A 29 12.36 9.98 -1.67
CA GLY A 29 12.97 10.91 -0.73
C GLY A 29 12.93 10.40 0.71
N PHE A 30 12.03 10.92 1.53
CA PHE A 30 12.02 10.63 2.97
C PHE A 30 10.91 9.65 3.37
N VAL A 31 11.30 8.55 4.04
CA VAL A 31 10.38 7.58 4.64
C VAL A 31 10.56 7.58 6.16
N ARG A 32 9.48 7.92 6.89
CA ARG A 32 9.43 7.83 8.34
C ARG A 32 8.91 6.46 8.75
N SER A 33 9.62 5.74 9.61
CA SER A 33 9.12 4.49 10.20
C SER A 33 8.56 4.77 11.59
N SER A 34 7.33 4.37 11.84
CA SER A 34 6.72 4.41 13.17
C SER A 34 6.93 3.06 13.85
N GLY A 35 7.48 3.09 15.07
CA GLY A 35 7.50 1.91 15.95
C GLY A 35 8.84 1.30 16.28
N GLU A 36 9.96 1.80 15.73
CA GLU A 36 11.30 1.37 16.18
C GLU A 36 12.27 2.52 16.29
N SER A 37 13.15 2.46 17.32
CA SER A 37 14.35 3.27 17.42
C SER A 37 15.14 3.15 16.12
N GLU A 38 15.79 4.24 15.70
CA GLU A 38 16.68 4.44 14.54
C GLU A 38 17.83 3.42 14.38
N LYS A 39 17.64 2.18 14.77
CA LYS A 39 18.52 1.12 14.31
C LYS A 39 18.20 0.89 12.87
N GLU A 40 19.11 1.35 12.00
CA GLU A 40 19.23 0.91 10.61
C GLU A 40 18.82 -0.57 10.55
N ARG A 41 17.57 -0.85 10.17
CA ARG A 41 17.27 -2.15 9.61
C ARG A 41 17.98 -2.15 8.27
N THR A 42 19.23 -2.57 8.32
CA THR A 42 19.90 -3.01 7.12
C THR A 42 19.04 -4.13 6.60
N TYR A 43 18.41 -3.92 5.47
CA TYR A 43 17.68 -4.96 4.73
C TYR A 43 18.67 -6.09 4.46
N GLN A 44 18.78 -7.01 5.42
CA GLN A 44 19.62 -8.20 5.28
C GLN A 44 18.73 -9.32 4.77
N GLY A 45 18.44 -9.27 3.47
CA GLY A 45 17.67 -10.33 2.89
C GLY A 45 16.84 -9.91 1.67
N ARG A 46 16.08 -10.84 1.19
CA ARG A 46 15.09 -10.68 0.14
C ARG A 46 13.73 -10.92 0.75
N ASP A 47 12.86 -9.93 0.71
CA ASP A 47 11.45 -10.08 1.05
C ASP A 47 10.60 -9.93 -0.21
N ALA A 48 9.45 -10.57 -0.24
CA ALA A 48 8.58 -10.54 -1.40
C ALA A 48 7.12 -10.67 -0.98
N GLY A 49 6.22 -10.22 -1.84
CA GLY A 49 4.82 -10.39 -1.60
C GLY A 49 3.93 -9.55 -2.49
N VAL A 50 2.64 -9.63 -2.21
CA VAL A 50 1.63 -8.85 -2.91
C VAL A 50 1.67 -7.41 -2.42
N CYS A 51 1.62 -6.47 -3.36
CA CYS A 51 1.42 -5.04 -3.09
C CYS A 51 0.07 -4.59 -3.59
N ILE A 52 -0.62 -3.80 -2.78
CA ILE A 52 -1.88 -3.16 -3.14
C ILE A 52 -1.67 -1.66 -3.07
N HIS A 53 -2.00 -0.96 -4.15
CA HIS A 53 -1.85 0.48 -4.30
C HIS A 53 -3.22 1.14 -4.36
N VAL A 54 -3.46 2.14 -3.53
CA VAL A 54 -4.64 3.00 -3.62
C VAL A 54 -4.23 4.31 -4.27
N LEU A 55 -4.78 4.54 -5.44
CA LEU A 55 -4.49 5.67 -6.29
C LEU A 55 -5.75 6.53 -6.47
N GLY A 56 -5.54 7.80 -6.70
CA GLY A 56 -6.61 8.75 -6.97
C GLY A 56 -6.08 9.99 -7.68
N PRO A 57 -6.96 10.95 -8.06
CA PRO A 57 -6.53 12.20 -8.67
C PRO A 57 -5.67 13.01 -7.71
N GLY A 58 -4.52 13.48 -8.20
CA GLY A 58 -3.68 14.49 -7.56
C GLY A 58 -4.12 15.90 -7.90
N ARG A 59 -3.25 16.92 -7.61
CA ARG A 59 -3.60 18.34 -7.82
C ARG A 59 -3.83 18.73 -9.28
N ASP A 60 -3.11 18.10 -10.19
CA ASP A 60 -3.18 18.39 -11.65
C ASP A 60 -3.93 17.26 -12.40
N ASP A 61 -4.86 16.59 -11.72
CA ASP A 61 -5.61 15.42 -12.20
C ASP A 61 -4.73 14.22 -12.61
N GLU A 62 -3.43 14.26 -12.31
CA GLU A 62 -2.56 13.09 -12.46
C GLU A 62 -2.95 12.02 -11.44
N LEU A 63 -2.74 10.76 -11.80
CA LEU A 63 -2.99 9.63 -10.89
C LEU A 63 -1.82 9.48 -9.91
N VAL A 64 -2.07 9.71 -8.62
CA VAL A 64 -1.07 9.60 -7.56
C VAL A 64 -1.44 8.55 -6.52
N GLU A 65 -0.43 8.01 -5.84
CA GLU A 65 -0.61 7.05 -4.75
C GLU A 65 -0.90 7.78 -3.43
N TYR A 66 -1.85 7.24 -2.65
CA TYR A 66 -2.20 7.73 -1.31
C TYR A 66 -1.92 6.69 -0.21
N LEU A 67 -2.06 5.42 -0.55
CA LEU A 67 -1.80 4.31 0.36
C LEU A 67 -1.16 3.16 -0.42
N ARG A 68 -0.18 2.52 0.16
CA ARG A 68 0.34 1.25 -0.32
C ARG A 68 0.35 0.24 0.82
N LEU A 69 -0.10 -0.96 0.53
CA LEU A 69 -0.16 -2.09 1.45
C LEU A 69 0.78 -3.16 0.90
N ASP A 70 1.92 -3.33 1.54
CA ASP A 70 2.94 -4.30 1.17
C ASP A 70 2.74 -5.56 2.04
N CYS A 71 1.95 -6.51 1.54
CA CYS A 71 1.65 -7.78 2.20
C CYS A 71 2.79 -8.78 1.96
N PHE A 72 3.97 -8.45 2.46
CA PHE A 72 5.18 -9.24 2.31
C PHE A 72 5.22 -10.42 3.28
N ASP A 73 6.02 -11.43 2.94
CA ASP A 73 6.05 -12.69 3.69
C ASP A 73 6.73 -12.52 5.06
N ASP A 74 7.82 -11.77 5.13
CA ASP A 74 8.60 -11.61 6.36
C ASP A 74 8.23 -10.32 7.13
N GLU A 75 8.12 -9.19 6.44
CA GLU A 75 7.86 -7.89 7.05
C GLU A 75 6.67 -7.17 6.40
N PRO A 76 5.43 -7.64 6.62
CA PRO A 76 4.25 -6.97 6.10
C PRO A 76 4.12 -5.57 6.71
N HIS A 77 3.88 -4.59 5.86
CA HIS A 77 3.78 -3.19 6.26
C HIS A 77 2.92 -2.39 5.27
N TYR A 78 2.62 -1.14 5.63
CA TYR A 78 1.93 -0.23 4.74
C TYR A 78 2.54 1.17 4.79
N HIS A 79 2.27 1.96 3.76
CA HIS A 79 2.74 3.33 3.63
C HIS A 79 1.57 4.30 3.49
N TYR A 80 1.50 5.29 4.37
CA TYR A 80 0.79 6.52 4.08
C TYR A 80 1.64 7.40 3.18
N VAL A 81 1.08 7.88 2.06
CA VAL A 81 1.83 8.69 1.09
C VAL A 81 1.32 10.14 1.15
N TYR A 82 2.19 11.03 1.60
CA TYR A 82 1.92 12.46 1.72
C TYR A 82 2.44 13.18 0.49
N ASN A 83 1.60 13.34 -0.54
CA ASN A 83 2.02 13.87 -1.83
C ASN A 83 2.54 15.31 -1.74
N ASP A 84 1.92 16.14 -0.91
CA ASP A 84 2.32 17.54 -0.72
C ASP A 84 3.68 17.70 -0.04
N GLU A 85 4.01 16.80 0.88
CA GLU A 85 5.27 16.82 1.63
C GLU A 85 6.37 16.00 0.94
N ARG A 86 6.05 15.25 -0.10
CA ARG A 86 6.94 14.24 -0.71
C ARG A 86 7.55 13.31 0.35
N ALA A 87 6.70 12.83 1.25
CA ALA A 87 7.06 12.01 2.38
C ALA A 87 6.15 10.79 2.48
N GLN A 88 6.61 9.78 3.20
CA GLN A 88 5.83 8.58 3.49
C GLN A 88 6.04 8.17 4.94
N ASP A 89 4.97 7.67 5.57
CA ASP A 89 5.08 6.92 6.83
C ASP A 89 5.01 5.44 6.51
N ARG A 90 5.94 4.66 7.02
CA ARG A 90 5.92 3.20 6.95
C ARG A 90 5.50 2.64 8.32
N VAL A 91 4.50 1.77 8.33
CA VAL A 91 3.96 1.15 9.54
C VAL A 91 3.99 -0.36 9.37
N PHE A 92 4.70 -1.06 10.25
CA PHE A 92 4.76 -2.52 10.22
C PHE A 92 3.50 -3.11 10.85
N LEU A 93 3.01 -4.21 10.27
CA LEU A 93 1.99 -5.05 10.87
C LEU A 93 2.62 -6.02 11.86
N ASP A 94 1.87 -6.34 12.90
CA ASP A 94 2.18 -7.45 13.80
C ASP A 94 1.26 -8.63 13.44
N PRO A 95 1.75 -9.66 12.74
CA PRO A 95 0.90 -10.78 12.32
C PRO A 95 0.23 -11.51 13.48
N THR A 96 0.77 -11.38 14.70
CA THR A 96 0.16 -11.96 15.92
C THR A 96 -1.13 -11.24 16.30
N LEU A 97 -1.16 -9.91 16.16
CA LEU A 97 -2.32 -9.06 16.52
C LEU A 97 -3.20 -8.73 15.31
N ASP A 98 -2.58 -8.47 14.17
CA ASP A 98 -3.26 -8.03 12.95
C ASP A 98 -3.75 -9.20 12.08
N GLY A 99 -3.18 -10.40 12.27
CA GLY A 99 -3.53 -11.61 11.52
C GLY A 99 -2.93 -11.64 10.10
N ASP A 100 -3.64 -12.24 9.17
CA ASP A 100 -3.21 -12.34 7.77
C ASP A 100 -3.12 -10.97 7.10
N PRO A 101 -1.97 -10.58 6.53
CA PRO A 101 -1.79 -9.24 5.98
C PRO A 101 -2.71 -8.92 4.80
N MET A 102 -3.06 -9.90 3.96
CA MET A 102 -3.95 -9.69 2.81
C MET A 102 -5.40 -9.49 3.27
N GLU A 103 -5.88 -10.30 4.21
CA GLU A 103 -7.21 -10.13 4.79
C GLU A 103 -7.31 -8.80 5.57
N TRP A 104 -6.26 -8.43 6.31
CA TRP A 104 -6.17 -7.15 6.98
C TRP A 104 -6.25 -6.00 5.97
N ALA A 105 -5.51 -6.06 4.86
CA ALA A 105 -5.51 -5.04 3.82
C ALA A 105 -6.90 -4.89 3.17
N LEU A 106 -7.55 -6.00 2.80
CA LEU A 106 -8.90 -5.99 2.23
C LEU A 106 -9.92 -5.37 3.18
N GLU A 107 -9.82 -5.67 4.47
CA GLU A 107 -10.69 -5.08 5.49
C GLU A 107 -10.46 -3.55 5.62
N ARG A 108 -9.22 -3.07 5.50
CA ARG A 108 -8.93 -1.62 5.50
C ARG A 108 -9.47 -0.93 4.25
N LEU A 109 -9.34 -1.53 3.08
CA LEU A 109 -9.99 -1.02 1.86
C LEU A 109 -11.51 -0.93 2.04
N ARG A 110 -12.11 -1.94 2.65
CA ARG A 110 -13.55 -2.03 2.87
C ARG A 110 -14.09 -0.97 3.85
N THR A 111 -13.28 -0.48 4.78
CA THR A 111 -13.81 0.26 5.94
C THR A 111 -13.13 1.59 6.25
N ARG A 112 -11.96 1.91 5.64
CA ARG A 112 -11.11 2.99 6.15
C ARG A 112 -10.62 4.00 5.12
N MET A 113 -11.10 3.96 3.89
CA MET A 113 -10.53 4.83 2.84
C MET A 113 -10.73 6.32 3.09
N PRO A 114 -11.90 6.82 3.57
CA PRO A 114 -12.03 8.22 3.90
C PRO A 114 -11.02 8.67 4.96
N GLU A 115 -10.86 7.92 6.04
CA GLU A 115 -9.94 8.26 7.15
C GLU A 115 -8.47 8.22 6.71
N VAL A 116 -8.11 7.29 5.81
CA VAL A 116 -6.76 7.23 5.22
C VAL A 116 -6.47 8.50 4.42
N LEU A 117 -7.40 8.92 3.57
CA LEU A 117 -7.24 10.12 2.75
C LEU A 117 -7.19 11.39 3.60
N GLU A 118 -8.03 11.49 4.64
CA GLU A 118 -7.95 12.59 5.62
C GLU A 118 -6.56 12.65 6.27
N LYS A 119 -6.03 11.51 6.70
CA LYS A 119 -4.71 11.42 7.34
C LYS A 119 -3.59 11.94 6.44
N VAL A 120 -3.64 11.68 5.15
CA VAL A 120 -2.60 12.11 4.19
C VAL A 120 -2.85 13.51 3.60
N GLY A 121 -3.83 14.26 4.14
CA GLY A 121 -4.13 15.63 3.74
C GLY A 121 -4.97 15.76 2.47
N ALA A 122 -5.65 14.68 2.04
CA ALA A 122 -6.49 14.66 0.84
C ALA A 122 -8.00 14.74 1.21
N SER A 123 -8.39 15.69 2.05
CA SER A 123 -9.75 15.81 2.59
C SER A 123 -10.82 16.02 1.51
N GLU A 124 -10.51 16.76 0.46
CA GLU A 124 -11.44 16.95 -0.67
C GLU A 124 -11.72 15.64 -1.40
N LEU A 125 -10.71 14.80 -1.57
CA LEU A 125 -10.85 13.47 -2.15
C LEU A 125 -11.58 12.53 -1.19
N ALA A 126 -11.28 12.59 0.11
CA ALA A 126 -11.95 11.82 1.14
C ALA A 126 -13.47 12.01 1.11
N ALA A 127 -13.92 13.26 0.92
CA ALA A 127 -15.33 13.60 0.81
C ALA A 127 -16.02 13.04 -0.45
N GLN A 128 -15.26 12.65 -1.47
CA GLN A 128 -15.77 12.10 -2.72
C GLN A 128 -15.78 10.56 -2.74
N VAL A 129 -15.21 9.92 -1.72
CA VAL A 129 -15.12 8.45 -1.65
C VAL A 129 -16.52 7.84 -1.58
N ASP A 130 -16.83 6.97 -2.51
CA ASP A 130 -17.97 6.06 -2.43
C ASP A 130 -17.51 4.69 -1.93
N GLN A 131 -17.71 4.43 -0.66
CA GLN A 131 -17.34 3.16 -0.05
C GLN A 131 -18.07 1.98 -0.67
N SER A 132 -19.27 2.19 -1.21
CA SER A 132 -20.02 1.12 -1.90
C SER A 132 -19.34 0.72 -3.21
N ALA A 133 -18.77 1.68 -3.94
CA ALA A 133 -17.99 1.41 -5.15
C ALA A 133 -16.71 0.64 -4.84
N ILE A 134 -16.04 0.98 -3.75
CA ILE A 134 -14.86 0.21 -3.28
C ILE A 134 -15.30 -1.22 -2.94
N ASN A 135 -16.35 -1.39 -2.16
CA ASN A 135 -16.84 -2.71 -1.76
C ASN A 135 -17.24 -3.56 -2.97
N ALA A 136 -17.82 -2.96 -3.99
CA ALA A 136 -18.15 -3.65 -5.24
C ALA A 136 -16.92 -4.11 -6.03
N ALA A 137 -15.79 -3.40 -5.90
CA ALA A 137 -14.53 -3.75 -6.55
C ALA A 137 -13.74 -4.85 -5.81
N LEU A 138 -13.99 -5.09 -4.51
CA LEU A 138 -13.21 -6.03 -3.68
C LEU A 138 -13.12 -7.47 -4.25
N PRO A 139 -14.15 -8.06 -4.85
CA PRO A 139 -14.02 -9.39 -5.47
C PRO A 139 -12.98 -9.42 -6.59
N GLU A 140 -12.89 -8.36 -7.41
CA GLU A 140 -11.88 -8.25 -8.46
C GLU A 140 -10.48 -8.00 -7.87
N VAL A 141 -10.39 -7.20 -6.80
CA VAL A 141 -9.14 -6.98 -6.06
C VAL A 141 -8.64 -8.31 -5.50
N ARG A 142 -9.49 -9.10 -4.86
CA ARG A 142 -9.14 -10.44 -4.34
C ARG A 142 -8.62 -11.36 -5.44
N ALA A 143 -9.32 -11.43 -6.56
CA ALA A 143 -8.88 -12.22 -7.71
C ALA A 143 -7.54 -11.73 -8.29
N ALA A 144 -7.27 -10.43 -8.25
CA ALA A 144 -5.98 -9.86 -8.66
C ALA A 144 -4.85 -10.23 -7.68
N ILE A 145 -5.13 -10.24 -6.37
CA ILE A 145 -4.21 -10.70 -5.33
C ILE A 145 -3.80 -12.15 -5.57
N GLU A 146 -4.78 -13.05 -5.80
CA GLU A 146 -4.52 -14.46 -6.07
C GLU A 146 -3.64 -14.65 -7.31
N ARG A 147 -3.90 -13.90 -8.39
CA ARG A 147 -3.07 -13.92 -9.59
C ARG A 147 -1.65 -13.40 -9.34
N ALA A 148 -1.50 -12.31 -8.60
CA ALA A 148 -0.21 -11.73 -8.28
C ALA A 148 0.63 -12.68 -7.42
N HIS A 149 0.02 -13.31 -6.43
CA HIS A 149 0.67 -14.32 -5.59
C HIS A 149 1.14 -15.54 -6.42
N ALA A 150 0.28 -16.08 -7.29
CA ALA A 150 0.64 -17.20 -8.16
C ALA A 150 1.79 -16.86 -9.13
N LEU A 151 1.85 -15.62 -9.63
CA LEU A 151 2.94 -15.14 -10.48
C LEU A 151 4.26 -14.97 -9.70
N GLY A 152 4.19 -14.55 -8.44
CA GLY A 152 5.34 -14.46 -7.55
C GLY A 152 5.95 -15.85 -7.29
N ALA A 153 5.14 -16.79 -6.84
CA ALA A 153 5.55 -18.16 -6.56
C ALA A 153 6.17 -18.91 -7.77
N SER A 154 5.87 -18.49 -9.00
CA SER A 154 6.43 -19.09 -10.21
C SER A 154 7.80 -18.51 -10.62
N ARG A 155 8.29 -17.46 -9.94
CA ARG A 155 9.57 -16.79 -10.22
C ARG A 155 10.65 -17.07 -9.18
N GLU A 156 10.31 -17.77 -8.13
CA GLU A 156 11.20 -18.29 -7.07
C GLU A 156 11.75 -19.67 -7.43
#